data_56461eb1894a316962fbd390b140323d
#
_entry.id   56461eb1894a316962fbd390b140323d
#
_cell.length_a   1.000
_cell.length_b   1.000
_cell.length_c   1.000
_cell.angle_alpha   90.00
_cell.angle_beta   90.00
_cell.angle_gamma   90.00
#
_symmetry.space_group_name_H-M   'P 1'
#
loop_
_entity.id
_entity.type
_entity.pdbx_description
1 polymer ?
#
loop_
_entity_poly.entity_id
_entity_poly.type
_entity_poly.pdbx_seq_one_letter_code
_entity_poly.pdbx_strand_id
1 'polypeptide(L)'
;MRRLIPSPALVVATLALVLAASGAGYAAGKIGTRDLVDSAVTSAKVKDGTLQPADLGPAVARTMQVRAYTSVVVSPSFEIDTTRTKGFSTLTHPDVGVYCLTLTDPKLDASTTAPVISVDWDNSSGTNLAAYLSKSAFGCPEGTDLGVRTFSFRAGKPFRPADTVAFTLLVP
;
A
#
# COMPACT_ATOMS: atom_id res chain seq x y z
N MET A 1 -18.29 -24.25 75.57
CA MET A 1 -18.00 -23.74 74.23
C MET A 1 -19.21 -23.93 73.35
N ARG A 2 -19.94 -22.84 73.00
CA ARG A 2 -21.14 -22.89 72.12
C ARG A 2 -20.69 -23.05 70.68
N ARG A 3 -20.98 -24.18 70.08
CA ARG A 3 -20.75 -24.35 68.61
C ARG A 3 -21.72 -23.43 67.85
N LEU A 4 -21.20 -22.43 67.21
CA LEU A 4 -21.96 -21.59 66.28
C LEU A 4 -22.23 -22.42 65.01
N ILE A 5 -23.43 -22.98 64.94
CA ILE A 5 -23.91 -23.66 63.73
C ILE A 5 -24.39 -22.55 62.83
N PRO A 6 -23.79 -22.38 61.60
CA PRO A 6 -24.22 -21.34 60.69
C PRO A 6 -25.68 -21.57 60.29
N SER A 7 -26.42 -20.47 60.16
CA SER A 7 -27.84 -20.57 59.77
C SER A 7 -27.89 -21.01 58.25
N PRO A 8 -28.92 -21.75 57.87
CA PRO A 8 -29.08 -22.17 56.47
C PRO A 8 -29.02 -21.00 55.48
N ALA A 9 -29.52 -19.83 55.88
CA ALA A 9 -29.45 -18.60 55.07
C ALA A 9 -28.01 -18.11 54.85
N LEU A 10 -27.14 -18.23 55.87
CA LEU A 10 -25.72 -17.83 55.74
C LEU A 10 -24.98 -18.75 54.79
N VAL A 11 -25.28 -20.05 54.82
CA VAL A 11 -24.66 -21.02 53.89
C VAL A 11 -25.06 -20.74 52.45
N VAL A 12 -26.33 -20.46 52.19
CA VAL A 12 -26.82 -20.11 50.85
C VAL A 12 -26.23 -18.80 50.39
N ALA A 13 -26.14 -17.78 51.26
CA ALA A 13 -25.57 -16.49 50.90
C ALA A 13 -24.07 -16.57 50.55
N THR A 14 -23.28 -17.35 51.32
CA THR A 14 -21.87 -17.55 51.02
C THR A 14 -21.66 -18.35 49.73
N LEU A 15 -22.49 -19.35 49.47
CA LEU A 15 -22.42 -20.10 48.20
C LEU A 15 -22.77 -19.23 47.03
N ALA A 16 -23.82 -18.40 47.13
CA ALA A 16 -24.19 -17.46 46.08
C ALA A 16 -23.07 -16.42 45.82
N LEU A 17 -22.41 -15.93 46.89
CA LEU A 17 -21.30 -14.99 46.76
C LEU A 17 -20.09 -15.62 46.05
N VAL A 18 -19.75 -16.87 46.36
CA VAL A 18 -18.67 -17.62 45.72
C VAL A 18 -18.97 -17.84 44.24
N LEU A 19 -20.22 -18.20 43.90
CA LEU A 19 -20.63 -18.38 42.49
C LEU A 19 -20.63 -17.07 41.74
N ALA A 20 -21.09 -15.98 42.35
CA ALA A 20 -21.04 -14.66 41.72
C ALA A 20 -19.60 -14.14 41.51
N ALA A 21 -18.71 -14.37 42.49
CA ALA A 21 -17.30 -13.98 42.39
C ALA A 21 -16.54 -14.81 41.34
N SER A 22 -16.87 -16.08 41.13
CA SER A 22 -16.28 -16.93 40.10
C SER A 22 -16.71 -16.53 38.68
N GLY A 23 -17.93 -16.00 38.50
CA GLY A 23 -18.44 -15.51 37.23
C GLY A 23 -17.81 -14.17 36.77
N ALA A 24 -17.49 -13.30 37.74
CA ALA A 24 -16.84 -12.01 37.41
C ALA A 24 -15.37 -12.17 36.94
N GLY A 25 -14.69 -13.23 37.42
CA GLY A 25 -13.32 -13.53 36.98
C GLY A 25 -13.21 -13.99 35.54
N TYR A 26 -14.27 -14.56 34.96
CA TYR A 26 -14.26 -15.01 33.55
C TYR A 26 -14.41 -13.85 32.58
N ALA A 27 -15.15 -12.80 32.95
CA ALA A 27 -15.34 -11.62 32.11
C ALA A 27 -14.12 -10.67 32.11
N ALA A 28 -13.22 -10.75 33.09
CA ALA A 28 -11.99 -9.97 33.18
C ALA A 28 -10.79 -10.67 32.50
N GLY A 29 -10.95 -11.91 32.05
CA GLY A 29 -9.96 -12.63 31.27
C GLY A 29 -9.74 -11.96 29.89
N LYS A 30 -8.51 -11.87 29.46
CA LYS A 30 -8.19 -11.41 28.09
C LYS A 30 -8.85 -12.37 27.10
N ILE A 31 -9.78 -11.86 26.28
CA ILE A 31 -10.36 -12.61 25.18
C ILE A 31 -9.24 -12.91 24.19
N GLY A 32 -8.85 -14.16 24.05
CA GLY A 32 -7.87 -14.62 23.09
C GLY A 32 -8.50 -15.04 21.77
N THR A 33 -7.67 -15.32 20.78
CA THR A 33 -8.14 -15.76 19.44
C THR A 33 -8.99 -17.03 19.49
N ARG A 34 -8.75 -17.92 20.48
CA ARG A 34 -9.51 -19.18 20.67
C ARG A 34 -10.92 -18.98 21.23
N ASP A 35 -11.17 -17.81 21.84
CA ASP A 35 -12.47 -17.47 22.43
C ASP A 35 -13.41 -16.83 21.40
N LEU A 36 -12.89 -16.52 20.21
CA LEU A 36 -13.63 -15.99 19.09
C LEU A 36 -13.92 -17.12 18.09
N VAL A 37 -15.19 -17.44 17.92
CA VAL A 37 -15.62 -18.36 16.87
C VAL A 37 -15.57 -17.66 15.50
N ASP A 38 -15.51 -18.42 14.41
CA ASP A 38 -15.54 -17.88 13.07
C ASP A 38 -16.75 -16.95 12.87
N SER A 39 -16.50 -15.81 12.22
CA SER A 39 -17.50 -14.76 11.97
C SER A 39 -18.05 -14.06 13.23
N ALA A 40 -17.44 -14.24 14.40
CA ALA A 40 -17.86 -13.59 15.64
C ALA A 40 -17.69 -12.05 15.58
N VAL A 41 -16.71 -11.55 14.81
CA VAL A 41 -16.45 -10.13 14.64
C VAL A 41 -17.10 -9.67 13.32
N THR A 42 -18.15 -8.89 13.43
CA THR A 42 -18.86 -8.28 12.28
C THR A 42 -18.55 -6.79 12.19
N SER A 43 -18.85 -6.15 11.06
CA SER A 43 -18.65 -4.70 10.87
C SER A 43 -19.29 -3.86 11.98
N ALA A 44 -20.46 -4.25 12.46
CA ALA A 44 -21.16 -3.55 13.55
C ALA A 44 -20.42 -3.62 14.91
N LYS A 45 -19.47 -4.53 15.07
CA LYS A 45 -18.64 -4.68 16.28
C LYS A 45 -17.31 -3.95 16.20
N VAL A 46 -16.96 -3.46 15.04
CA VAL A 46 -15.75 -2.66 14.80
C VAL A 46 -16.17 -1.21 14.65
N LYS A 47 -15.67 -0.35 15.55
CA LYS A 47 -15.96 1.08 15.46
C LYS A 47 -15.34 1.66 14.21
N ASP A 48 -16.12 2.43 13.45
CA ASP A 48 -15.65 3.07 12.22
C ASP A 48 -14.39 3.92 12.46
N GLY A 49 -13.40 3.79 11.56
CA GLY A 49 -12.15 4.52 11.61
C GLY A 49 -11.13 4.03 12.66
N THR A 50 -11.40 2.91 13.38
CA THR A 50 -10.46 2.40 14.38
C THR A 50 -9.44 1.41 13.83
N LEU A 51 -9.73 0.75 12.71
CA LEU A 51 -8.76 -0.13 12.04
C LEU A 51 -7.73 0.71 11.29
N GLN A 52 -6.47 0.46 11.58
CA GLN A 52 -5.34 1.09 10.92
C GLN A 52 -4.59 0.07 10.04
N PRO A 53 -3.76 0.51 9.08
CA PRO A 53 -2.96 -0.41 8.25
C PRO A 53 -2.11 -1.40 9.04
N ALA A 54 -1.66 -1.01 10.25
CA ALA A 54 -0.89 -1.87 11.14
C ALA A 54 -1.71 -3.04 11.73
N ASP A 55 -3.04 -2.90 11.79
CA ASP A 55 -3.95 -3.93 12.30
C ASP A 55 -4.28 -4.99 11.25
N LEU A 56 -3.90 -4.72 9.99
CA LEU A 56 -4.12 -5.62 8.86
C LEU A 56 -2.90 -6.52 8.65
N GLY A 57 -3.15 -7.78 8.33
CA GLY A 57 -2.07 -8.67 7.93
C GLY A 57 -1.29 -8.11 6.73
N PRO A 58 0.04 -8.34 6.64
CA PRO A 58 0.89 -7.75 5.60
C PRO A 58 0.43 -8.01 4.16
N ALA A 59 -0.25 -9.12 3.93
CA ALA A 59 -0.82 -9.44 2.63
C ALA A 59 -1.96 -8.50 2.25
N VAL A 60 -2.88 -8.24 3.17
CA VAL A 60 -4.03 -7.35 2.97
C VAL A 60 -3.57 -5.90 2.84
N ALA A 61 -2.67 -5.46 3.73
CA ALA A 61 -2.12 -4.11 3.67
C ALA A 61 -1.45 -3.82 2.32
N ARG A 62 -0.77 -4.80 1.72
CA ARG A 62 -0.15 -4.68 0.38
C ARG A 62 -1.17 -4.56 -0.75
N THR A 63 -2.30 -5.26 -0.67
CA THR A 63 -3.34 -5.20 -1.71
C THR A 63 -4.13 -3.89 -1.69
N MET A 64 -4.16 -3.20 -0.56
CA MET A 64 -4.90 -1.95 -0.37
C MET A 64 -4.06 -0.69 -0.63
N GLN A 65 -2.75 -0.83 -0.84
CA GLN A 65 -1.85 0.30 -1.05
C GLN A 65 -1.27 0.31 -2.46
N VAL A 66 -1.16 1.50 -3.06
CA VAL A 66 -0.32 1.71 -4.22
C VAL A 66 1.12 1.34 -3.84
N ARG A 67 1.71 0.40 -4.55
CA ARG A 67 3.01 -0.19 -4.19
C ARG A 67 4.16 0.73 -4.55
N ALA A 68 4.11 1.34 -5.73
CA ALA A 68 5.08 2.34 -6.14
C ALA A 68 4.42 3.40 -7.03
N TYR A 69 4.88 4.63 -6.93
CA TYR A 69 4.52 5.72 -7.83
C TYR A 69 5.67 6.71 -7.94
N THR A 70 5.76 7.40 -9.06
CA THR A 70 6.74 8.46 -9.27
C THR A 70 6.23 9.51 -10.22
N SER A 71 6.71 10.73 -10.05
CA SER A 71 6.62 11.80 -11.03
C SER A 71 8.03 12.07 -11.55
N VAL A 72 8.19 12.06 -12.85
CA VAL A 72 9.45 12.38 -13.51
C VAL A 72 9.30 13.74 -14.19
N VAL A 73 10.12 14.68 -13.76
CA VAL A 73 10.24 16.02 -14.37
C VAL A 73 11.40 16.03 -15.37
N VAL A 74 11.29 16.89 -16.38
CA VAL A 74 12.26 16.94 -17.47
C VAL A 74 12.98 18.29 -17.60
N SER A 75 12.59 19.26 -16.78
CA SER A 75 13.21 20.59 -16.79
C SER A 75 13.33 21.10 -15.34
N PRO A 76 14.47 21.65 -14.93
CA PRO A 76 15.70 21.88 -15.71
C PRO A 76 16.55 20.63 -15.93
N SER A 77 16.27 19.53 -15.25
CA SER A 77 16.98 18.25 -15.36
C SER A 77 15.99 17.08 -15.38
N PHE A 78 16.47 15.92 -15.86
CA PHE A 78 15.71 14.67 -15.79
C PHE A 78 15.84 14.07 -14.40
N GLU A 79 14.81 14.22 -13.59
CA GLU A 79 14.85 13.75 -12.22
C GLU A 79 13.52 13.22 -11.72
N ILE A 80 13.61 12.36 -10.72
CA ILE A 80 12.47 11.93 -9.93
C ILE A 80 12.10 13.06 -8.96
N ASP A 81 10.85 13.50 -9.00
CA ASP A 81 10.32 14.38 -7.96
C ASP A 81 10.18 13.58 -6.65
N THR A 82 11.13 13.80 -5.76
CA THR A 82 11.21 13.07 -4.49
C THR A 82 10.02 13.31 -3.57
N THR A 83 9.31 14.42 -3.74
CA THR A 83 8.10 14.73 -2.95
C THR A 83 6.88 13.97 -3.44
N ARG A 84 6.89 13.51 -4.69
CA ARG A 84 5.82 12.77 -5.35
C ARG A 84 6.28 11.38 -5.80
N THR A 85 7.15 10.76 -5.01
CA THR A 85 7.71 9.44 -5.32
C THR A 85 7.71 8.52 -4.11
N LYS A 86 7.32 7.28 -4.36
CA LYS A 86 7.40 6.17 -3.41
C LYS A 86 7.78 4.90 -4.17
N GLY A 87 8.73 4.13 -3.63
CA GLY A 87 9.03 2.79 -4.15
C GLY A 87 9.88 2.76 -5.43
N PHE A 88 10.43 3.90 -5.86
CA PHE A 88 11.46 3.98 -6.89
C PHE A 88 12.77 4.50 -6.31
N SER A 89 13.89 3.96 -6.78
CA SER A 89 15.23 4.28 -6.28
C SER A 89 16.06 5.09 -7.25
N THR A 90 16.00 4.76 -8.54
CA THR A 90 16.84 5.39 -9.55
C THR A 90 16.07 5.70 -10.83
N LEU A 91 16.52 6.76 -11.49
CA LEU A 91 16.14 7.11 -12.85
C LEU A 91 17.42 7.27 -13.66
N THR A 92 17.52 6.59 -14.80
CA THR A 92 18.54 6.86 -15.79
C THR A 92 17.90 7.24 -17.13
N HIS A 93 18.60 8.07 -17.91
CA HIS A 93 18.14 8.59 -19.18
C HIS A 93 19.23 8.36 -20.24
N PRO A 94 19.28 7.14 -20.83
CA PRO A 94 20.39 6.75 -21.71
C PRO A 94 20.29 7.34 -23.13
N ASP A 95 19.10 7.70 -23.59
CA ASP A 95 18.88 8.23 -24.94
C ASP A 95 17.61 9.10 -24.98
N VAL A 96 17.43 9.86 -26.04
CA VAL A 96 16.28 10.76 -26.25
C VAL A 96 14.98 10.00 -26.10
N GLY A 97 14.12 10.46 -25.19
CA GLY A 97 12.83 9.84 -24.90
C GLY A 97 12.91 8.46 -24.26
N VAL A 98 14.02 8.09 -23.64
CA VAL A 98 14.22 6.79 -22.96
C VAL A 98 14.49 7.02 -21.49
N TYR A 99 13.62 6.57 -20.66
CA TYR A 99 13.74 6.66 -19.20
C TYR A 99 13.69 5.27 -18.58
N CYS A 100 14.60 5.00 -17.68
CA CYS A 100 14.81 3.69 -17.08
C CYS A 100 14.70 3.82 -15.58
N LEU A 101 13.75 3.11 -14.98
CA LEU A 101 13.42 3.22 -13.56
C LEU A 101 13.64 1.88 -12.84
N THR A 102 14.18 1.98 -11.62
CA THR A 102 14.40 0.83 -10.74
C THR A 102 13.53 0.94 -9.50
N LEU A 103 12.88 -0.15 -9.14
CA LEU A 103 12.05 -0.27 -7.95
C LEU A 103 12.92 -0.48 -6.69
N THR A 104 12.44 -0.01 -5.54
CA THR A 104 13.13 -0.23 -4.26
C THR A 104 12.83 -1.60 -3.65
N ASP A 105 11.64 -2.16 -3.94
CA ASP A 105 11.23 -3.48 -3.44
C ASP A 105 11.58 -4.56 -4.49
N PRO A 106 12.58 -5.42 -4.24
CA PRO A 106 12.97 -6.46 -5.17
C PRO A 106 11.91 -7.56 -5.35
N LYS A 107 10.86 -7.55 -4.53
CA LYS A 107 9.73 -8.48 -4.65
C LYS A 107 8.61 -7.92 -5.53
N LEU A 108 8.73 -6.67 -5.93
CA LEU A 108 7.77 -6.02 -6.82
C LEU A 108 8.20 -6.24 -8.26
N ASP A 109 7.62 -7.24 -8.88
CA ASP A 109 7.88 -7.55 -10.29
C ASP A 109 6.92 -6.75 -11.19
N ALA A 110 7.49 -5.82 -11.94
CA ALA A 110 6.74 -4.99 -12.88
C ALA A 110 6.10 -5.78 -14.02
N SER A 111 6.62 -6.98 -14.34
CA SER A 111 6.06 -7.85 -15.38
C SER A 111 4.73 -8.49 -14.99
N THR A 112 4.53 -8.70 -13.68
CA THR A 112 3.31 -9.34 -13.11
C THR A 112 2.27 -8.33 -12.63
N THR A 113 2.60 -7.05 -12.65
CA THR A 113 1.69 -5.94 -12.33
C THR A 113 1.19 -5.27 -13.61
N ALA A 114 0.21 -4.38 -13.47
CA ALA A 114 -0.29 -3.54 -14.56
C ALA A 114 0.05 -2.07 -14.30
N PRO A 115 1.31 -1.64 -14.48
CA PRO A 115 1.70 -0.26 -14.28
C PRO A 115 0.92 0.67 -15.20
N VAL A 116 0.60 1.86 -14.68
CA VAL A 116 -0.11 2.91 -15.43
C VAL A 116 0.80 4.11 -15.57
N ILE A 117 0.86 4.66 -16.78
CA ILE A 117 1.61 5.87 -17.07
C ILE A 117 0.67 6.96 -17.59
N SER A 118 0.94 8.19 -17.23
CA SER A 118 0.24 9.38 -17.73
C SER A 118 1.24 10.49 -18.01
N VAL A 119 1.00 11.25 -19.09
CA VAL A 119 1.75 12.47 -19.37
C VAL A 119 1.38 13.54 -18.33
N ASP A 120 2.39 14.18 -17.76
CA ASP A 120 2.25 15.38 -16.95
C ASP A 120 2.35 16.61 -17.85
N TRP A 121 1.20 17.17 -18.23
CA TRP A 121 1.13 18.29 -19.15
C TRP A 121 1.75 19.57 -18.60
N ASP A 122 1.60 19.81 -17.31
CA ASP A 122 2.05 21.07 -16.69
C ASP A 122 3.58 21.16 -16.65
N ASN A 123 4.25 20.00 -16.57
CA ASN A 123 5.72 19.91 -16.56
C ASN A 123 6.31 19.46 -17.90
N SER A 124 5.50 19.40 -18.94
CA SER A 124 5.91 19.06 -20.30
C SER A 124 5.91 20.26 -21.23
N SER A 125 6.63 20.15 -22.33
CA SER A 125 6.59 21.15 -23.40
C SER A 125 6.47 20.49 -24.77
N GLY A 126 5.63 21.07 -25.62
CA GLY A 126 5.36 20.57 -26.96
C GLY A 126 3.87 20.36 -27.24
N THR A 127 3.57 19.65 -28.32
CA THR A 127 2.20 19.35 -28.76
C THR A 127 2.06 17.87 -29.05
N ASN A 128 0.88 17.30 -28.74
CA ASN A 128 0.58 15.88 -28.97
C ASN A 128 1.63 14.96 -28.32
N LEU A 129 1.77 15.08 -27.02
CA LEU A 129 2.74 14.35 -26.22
C LEU A 129 2.22 12.95 -25.89
N ALA A 130 3.13 12.00 -25.82
CA ALA A 130 2.82 10.63 -25.44
C ALA A 130 3.93 10.02 -24.58
N ALA A 131 3.53 9.20 -23.63
CA ALA A 131 4.41 8.37 -22.82
C ALA A 131 3.92 6.93 -22.86
N TYR A 132 4.83 5.99 -23.08
CA TYR A 132 4.53 4.55 -23.16
C TYR A 132 5.41 3.76 -22.21
N LEU A 133 4.84 2.74 -21.63
CA LEU A 133 5.56 1.76 -20.84
C LEU A 133 6.22 0.72 -21.75
N SER A 134 7.49 0.44 -21.49
CA SER A 134 8.24 -0.67 -22.06
C SER A 134 8.54 -1.67 -20.96
N LYS A 135 7.72 -2.71 -20.84
CA LYS A 135 7.89 -3.77 -19.80
C LYS A 135 9.21 -4.53 -19.92
N SER A 136 9.74 -4.63 -21.15
CA SER A 136 11.06 -5.24 -21.39
C SER A 136 12.22 -4.28 -21.13
N ALA A 137 11.93 -3.05 -20.68
CA ALA A 137 12.91 -1.99 -20.49
C ALA A 137 13.89 -1.83 -21.69
N PHE A 138 13.37 -2.01 -22.92
CA PHE A 138 14.17 -1.97 -24.14
C PHE A 138 14.96 -0.67 -24.22
N GLY A 139 16.27 -0.79 -24.46
CA GLY A 139 17.20 0.35 -24.50
C GLY A 139 17.61 0.87 -23.13
N CYS A 140 17.24 0.19 -22.05
CA CYS A 140 17.71 0.46 -20.71
C CYS A 140 18.87 -0.45 -20.31
N PRO A 141 19.70 -0.03 -19.34
CA PRO A 141 20.72 -0.90 -18.72
C PRO A 141 20.13 -2.14 -18.07
N GLU A 142 20.93 -3.18 -17.95
CA GLU A 142 20.57 -4.37 -17.18
C GLU A 142 20.22 -4.01 -15.73
N GLY A 143 19.23 -4.68 -15.16
CA GLY A 143 18.74 -4.40 -13.80
C GLY A 143 17.69 -3.28 -13.75
N THR A 144 17.22 -2.78 -14.89
CA THR A 144 16.08 -1.86 -14.96
C THR A 144 14.77 -2.64 -14.85
N ASP A 145 13.87 -2.19 -13.97
CA ASP A 145 12.56 -2.84 -13.78
C ASP A 145 11.50 -2.34 -14.77
N LEU A 146 11.55 -1.05 -15.10
CA LEU A 146 10.58 -0.39 -15.99
C LEU A 146 11.26 0.59 -16.93
N GLY A 147 10.99 0.46 -18.21
CA GLY A 147 11.34 1.44 -19.23
C GLY A 147 10.14 2.34 -19.56
N VAL A 148 10.39 3.61 -19.80
CA VAL A 148 9.41 4.56 -20.35
C VAL A 148 9.95 5.14 -21.65
N ARG A 149 9.05 5.27 -22.61
CA ARG A 149 9.33 5.92 -23.89
C ARG A 149 8.44 7.13 -24.04
N THR A 150 9.04 8.28 -24.31
CA THR A 150 8.34 9.53 -24.51
C THR A 150 8.50 10.04 -25.92
N PHE A 151 7.43 10.64 -26.43
CA PHE A 151 7.35 11.08 -27.81
C PHE A 151 6.59 12.40 -27.93
N SER A 152 6.93 13.17 -28.96
CA SER A 152 6.13 14.30 -29.41
C SER A 152 5.74 14.13 -30.87
N PHE A 153 4.60 14.68 -31.23
CA PHE A 153 4.07 14.63 -32.58
C PHE A 153 3.65 16.03 -33.04
N ARG A 154 4.05 16.38 -34.24
CA ARG A 154 3.56 17.58 -34.94
C ARG A 154 2.83 17.14 -36.20
N ALA A 155 1.72 17.80 -36.52
CA ALA A 155 0.98 17.52 -37.74
C ALA A 155 1.90 17.56 -38.98
N GLY A 156 1.83 16.55 -39.83
CA GLY A 156 2.66 16.40 -41.02
C GLY A 156 4.12 15.98 -40.77
N LYS A 157 4.46 15.60 -39.51
CA LYS A 157 5.80 15.09 -39.18
C LYS A 157 5.66 13.69 -38.55
N PRO A 158 6.69 12.83 -38.67
CA PRO A 158 6.67 11.52 -37.98
C PRO A 158 6.69 11.69 -36.48
N PHE A 159 6.14 10.70 -35.78
CA PHE A 159 6.24 10.53 -34.35
C PHE A 159 7.73 10.38 -33.95
N ARG A 160 8.23 11.21 -33.06
CA ARG A 160 9.65 11.24 -32.69
C ARG A 160 9.82 11.13 -31.16
N PRO A 161 10.87 10.41 -30.72
CA PRO A 161 11.31 10.48 -29.32
C PRO A 161 11.51 11.93 -28.87
N ALA A 162 11.17 12.25 -27.64
CA ALA A 162 11.23 13.62 -27.13
C ALA A 162 11.54 13.62 -25.64
N ASP A 163 12.47 14.48 -25.25
CA ASP A 163 12.89 14.70 -23.85
C ASP A 163 12.06 15.78 -23.15
N THR A 164 11.04 16.29 -23.81
CA THR A 164 10.20 17.37 -23.29
C THR A 164 8.93 16.88 -22.61
N VAL A 165 8.81 15.59 -22.40
CA VAL A 165 7.59 14.97 -21.88
C VAL A 165 7.83 14.46 -20.47
N ALA A 166 7.32 15.19 -19.50
CA ALA A 166 7.21 14.75 -18.11
C ALA A 166 6.08 13.73 -17.97
N PHE A 167 6.17 12.85 -16.99
CA PHE A 167 5.16 11.81 -16.80
C PHE A 167 5.03 11.37 -15.34
N THR A 168 3.90 10.81 -15.03
CA THR A 168 3.65 10.10 -13.77
C THR A 168 3.51 8.60 -14.05
N LEU A 169 4.03 7.79 -13.14
CA LEU A 169 3.98 6.34 -13.22
C LEU A 169 3.47 5.77 -11.90
N LEU A 170 2.55 4.83 -11.99
CA LEU A 170 1.95 4.15 -10.83
C LEU A 170 2.06 2.64 -11.03
N VAL A 171 2.50 1.93 -9.99
CA VAL A 171 2.50 0.46 -9.90
C VAL A 171 1.53 0.06 -8.79
N PRO A 172 0.43 -0.64 -9.13
CA PRO A 172 -0.60 -1.02 -8.17
C PRO A 172 -0.15 -2.09 -7.17
#